data_dd7da68e13c22b7e4baba330a6412dd3
#
_entry.id   dd7da68e13c22b7e4baba330a6412dd3
#
_cell.length_a   1.000
_cell.length_b   1.000
_cell.length_c   1.000
_cell.angle_alpha   90.00
_cell.angle_beta   90.00
_cell.angle_gamma   90.00
#
_symmetry.space_group_name_H-M   'P 1'
#
loop_
_entity.id
_entity.type
_entity.pdbx_description
1 polymer ?
#
loop_
_entity_poly.entity_id
_entity_poly.type
_entity_poly.pdbx_seq_one_letter_code
_entity_poly.pdbx_strand_id
1 'polypeptide(L)'
;AKIAAINVHGSLLPKYRGGAPIQYAVMNGDSETGVTIMYMVKKMDAGDIIAQRKVPITKQDDSGTMFEKLSLVGRDLLMDVLPDLISGNVHPVAQNEDQVVFSPNITSEQERVDYTMPADRIDDMVRGLRPMPIGNMIIDGLRTKIYDITPLKESTSLEPGKVVRIEKHALVLAGGDGTTYTINKLKPAGKQLMDITAYLNGHQDLQPGVQAITNE
;
A
#
# COMPACT_ATOMS: atom_id res chain seq x y z
N ALA A 1 -4.79 -18.77 28.54
CA ALA A 1 -6.10 -18.09 28.62
C ALA A 1 -7.10 -18.97 29.37
N LYS A 2 -8.07 -18.36 30.07
CA LYS A 2 -9.12 -19.16 30.78
C LYS A 2 -10.23 -19.61 29.81
N ILE A 3 -10.50 -18.84 28.75
CA ILE A 3 -11.55 -19.13 27.77
C ILE A 3 -10.89 -19.42 26.42
N ALA A 4 -10.25 -18.42 25.81
CA ALA A 4 -9.60 -18.52 24.52
C ALA A 4 -8.45 -17.51 24.38
N ALA A 5 -7.51 -17.79 23.48
CA ALA A 5 -6.60 -16.79 22.93
C ALA A 5 -7.05 -16.47 21.50
N ILE A 6 -7.37 -15.21 21.26
CA ILE A 6 -7.85 -14.72 19.95
C ILE A 6 -6.99 -13.59 19.45
N ASN A 7 -7.02 -13.34 18.14
CA ASN A 7 -6.37 -12.21 17.49
C ASN A 7 -7.39 -11.45 16.62
N VAL A 8 -7.24 -10.14 16.54
CA VAL A 8 -7.94 -9.26 15.60
C VAL A 8 -6.96 -8.94 14.50
N HIS A 9 -7.08 -9.61 13.35
CA HIS A 9 -6.14 -9.53 12.25
C HIS A 9 -6.66 -8.62 11.14
N GLY A 10 -5.80 -7.76 10.61
CA GLY A 10 -6.15 -6.69 9.63
C GLY A 10 -6.24 -7.17 8.19
N SER A 11 -6.82 -8.32 7.95
CA SER A 11 -7.18 -8.81 6.61
C SER A 11 -8.38 -9.77 6.64
N LEU A 12 -8.84 -10.14 5.45
CA LEU A 12 -9.79 -11.24 5.26
C LEU A 12 -9.03 -12.57 5.10
N LEU A 13 -8.69 -13.21 6.23
CA LEU A 13 -8.00 -14.50 6.21
C LEU A 13 -8.79 -15.56 5.40
N PRO A 14 -8.11 -16.44 4.69
CA PRO A 14 -6.68 -16.79 4.73
C PRO A 14 -5.76 -15.87 3.90
N LYS A 15 -6.29 -14.79 3.31
CA LYS A 15 -5.49 -13.83 2.54
C LYS A 15 -4.69 -12.93 3.48
N TYR A 16 -3.40 -12.76 3.20
CA TYR A 16 -2.48 -11.88 3.94
C TYR A 16 -2.22 -12.30 5.39
N ARG A 17 -1.83 -13.57 5.62
CA ARG A 17 -1.19 -13.98 6.86
C ARG A 17 0.17 -13.28 7.01
N GLY A 18 0.46 -12.70 8.17
CA GLY A 18 1.77 -12.09 8.45
C GLY A 18 1.71 -10.66 8.97
N GLY A 19 2.83 -9.94 8.90
CA GLY A 19 3.03 -8.69 9.62
C GLY A 19 2.55 -7.42 8.91
N ALA A 20 2.27 -7.46 7.60
CA ALA A 20 1.92 -6.26 6.82
C ALA A 20 0.64 -6.42 5.97
N PRO A 21 -0.46 -7.01 6.49
CA PRO A 21 -1.65 -7.32 5.70
C PRO A 21 -2.28 -6.08 5.05
N ILE A 22 -2.29 -4.95 5.74
CA ILE A 22 -2.91 -3.70 5.28
C ILE A 22 -2.11 -3.11 4.12
N GLN A 23 -0.78 -3.05 4.26
CA GLN A 23 0.11 -2.55 3.21
C GLN A 23 -0.03 -3.40 1.93
N TYR A 24 0.00 -4.72 2.06
CA TYR A 24 -0.14 -5.61 0.89
C TYR A 24 -1.50 -5.47 0.21
N ALA A 25 -2.60 -5.33 0.94
CA ALA A 25 -3.91 -5.13 0.34
C ALA A 25 -3.95 -3.85 -0.51
N VAL A 26 -3.40 -2.74 -0.02
CA VAL A 26 -3.34 -1.47 -0.77
C VAL A 26 -2.33 -1.55 -1.92
N MET A 27 -1.10 -2.05 -1.68
CA MET A 27 -0.06 -2.19 -2.70
C MET A 27 -0.49 -3.09 -3.86
N ASN A 28 -1.30 -4.12 -3.59
CA ASN A 28 -1.81 -5.02 -4.62
C ASN A 28 -3.01 -4.43 -5.39
N GLY A 29 -3.54 -3.28 -4.99
CA GLY A 29 -4.68 -2.65 -5.62
C GLY A 29 -5.99 -3.39 -5.37
N ASP A 30 -6.10 -4.10 -4.24
CA ASP A 30 -7.34 -4.77 -3.87
C ASP A 30 -8.46 -3.75 -3.70
N SER A 31 -9.67 -4.09 -4.14
CA SER A 31 -10.85 -3.24 -3.98
C SER A 31 -11.48 -3.32 -2.58
N GLU A 32 -11.14 -4.36 -1.82
CA GLU A 32 -11.61 -4.59 -0.47
C GLU A 32 -10.55 -5.30 0.37
N THR A 33 -10.61 -5.07 1.67
CA THR A 33 -9.93 -5.85 2.70
C THR A 33 -10.90 -6.07 3.86
N GLY A 34 -10.43 -6.29 5.07
CA GLY A 34 -11.30 -6.42 6.23
C GLY A 34 -10.55 -6.77 7.49
N VAL A 35 -11.32 -7.22 8.46
CA VAL A 35 -10.82 -7.70 9.75
C VAL A 35 -11.30 -9.12 9.98
N THR A 36 -10.42 -9.94 10.49
CA THR A 36 -10.73 -11.31 10.92
C THR A 36 -10.46 -11.45 12.42
N ILE A 37 -11.44 -11.96 13.16
CA ILE A 37 -11.24 -12.47 14.52
C ILE A 37 -11.04 -13.98 14.40
N MET A 38 -9.92 -14.47 14.93
CA MET A 38 -9.56 -15.89 14.85
C MET A 38 -8.96 -16.40 16.15
N TYR A 39 -8.97 -17.70 16.32
CA TYR A 39 -8.20 -18.33 17.40
C TYR A 39 -6.70 -18.26 17.13
N MET A 40 -5.92 -18.01 18.19
CA MET A 40 -4.47 -18.08 18.10
C MET A 40 -4.01 -19.53 18.19
N VAL A 41 -3.18 -19.93 17.23
CA VAL A 41 -2.54 -21.25 17.17
C VAL A 41 -1.02 -21.07 16.97
N LYS A 42 -0.26 -22.17 17.05
CA LYS A 42 1.20 -22.10 16.91
C LYS A 42 1.65 -21.63 15.51
N LYS A 43 0.93 -22.00 14.46
CA LYS A 43 1.17 -21.55 13.08
C LYS A 43 0.65 -20.12 12.93
N MET A 44 1.47 -19.21 12.37
CA MET A 44 1.15 -17.78 12.23
C MET A 44 -0.18 -17.60 11.47
N ASP A 45 -1.11 -16.87 12.08
CA ASP A 45 -2.40 -16.44 11.55
C ASP A 45 -3.25 -17.57 10.89
N ALA A 46 -3.06 -18.82 11.34
CA ALA A 46 -3.66 -20.01 10.75
C ALA A 46 -4.82 -20.60 11.56
N GLY A 47 -5.21 -19.99 12.68
CA GLY A 47 -6.32 -20.46 13.51
C GLY A 47 -7.67 -20.28 12.85
N ASP A 48 -8.65 -21.03 13.36
CA ASP A 48 -10.01 -20.99 12.84
C ASP A 48 -10.64 -19.60 12.97
N ILE A 49 -11.34 -19.19 11.93
CA ILE A 49 -12.01 -17.90 11.83
C ILE A 49 -13.29 -17.94 12.67
N ILE A 50 -13.41 -16.98 13.60
CA ILE A 50 -14.61 -16.79 14.42
C ILE A 50 -15.57 -15.85 13.70
N ALA A 51 -15.07 -14.72 13.19
CA ALA A 51 -15.88 -13.74 12.45
C ALA A 51 -14.99 -12.91 11.51
N GLN A 52 -15.63 -12.35 10.48
CA GLN A 52 -14.99 -11.45 9.54
C GLN A 52 -15.90 -10.27 9.19
N ARG A 53 -15.29 -9.12 8.90
CA ARG A 53 -16.01 -7.96 8.36
C ARG A 53 -15.21 -7.30 7.25
N LYS A 54 -15.85 -7.15 6.08
CA LYS A 54 -15.28 -6.51 4.89
C LYS A 54 -15.26 -4.99 5.01
N VAL A 55 -14.25 -4.37 4.42
CA VAL A 55 -14.08 -2.92 4.33
C VAL A 55 -13.58 -2.59 2.92
N PRO A 56 -14.24 -1.68 2.18
CA PRO A 56 -13.77 -1.28 0.86
C PRO A 56 -12.48 -0.47 0.95
N ILE A 57 -11.62 -0.62 -0.05
CA ILE A 57 -10.44 0.22 -0.30
C ILE A 57 -10.75 1.14 -1.47
N THR A 58 -10.71 2.44 -1.26
CA THR A 58 -10.92 3.44 -2.30
C THR A 58 -9.60 4.01 -2.81
N LYS A 59 -9.62 4.73 -3.93
CA LYS A 59 -8.42 5.40 -4.46
C LYS A 59 -7.91 6.56 -3.57
N GLN A 60 -8.70 7.02 -2.61
CA GLN A 60 -8.29 8.00 -1.60
C GLN A 60 -7.64 7.36 -0.38
N ASP A 61 -7.74 6.03 -0.25
CA ASP A 61 -7.15 5.32 0.88
C ASP A 61 -5.68 5.01 0.68
N ASP A 62 -4.95 5.11 1.76
CA ASP A 62 -3.59 4.61 1.92
C ASP A 62 -3.53 3.63 3.11
N SER A 63 -2.38 3.06 3.40
CA SER A 63 -2.25 2.12 4.51
C SER A 63 -2.56 2.78 5.86
N GLY A 64 -2.30 4.07 6.02
CA GLY A 64 -2.61 4.80 7.26
C GLY A 64 -4.11 4.95 7.48
N THR A 65 -4.85 5.44 6.47
CA THR A 65 -6.31 5.57 6.56
C THR A 65 -7.00 4.21 6.69
N MET A 66 -6.47 3.18 6.02
CA MET A 66 -6.99 1.82 6.16
C MET A 66 -6.72 1.25 7.56
N PHE A 67 -5.55 1.51 8.15
CA PHE A 67 -5.26 1.11 9.52
C PHE A 67 -6.27 1.69 10.51
N GLU A 68 -6.59 2.99 10.38
CA GLU A 68 -7.58 3.66 11.21
C GLU A 68 -8.99 3.04 11.04
N LYS A 69 -9.44 2.87 9.78
CA LYS A 69 -10.72 2.23 9.48
C LYS A 69 -10.82 0.82 10.06
N LEU A 70 -9.80 -0.01 9.82
CA LEU A 70 -9.79 -1.40 10.27
C LEU A 70 -9.69 -1.52 11.79
N SER A 71 -9.03 -0.59 12.47
CA SER A 71 -8.98 -0.54 13.94
C SER A 71 -10.37 -0.34 14.53
N LEU A 72 -11.16 0.58 13.97
CA LEU A 72 -12.54 0.82 14.41
C LEU A 72 -13.45 -0.37 14.12
N VAL A 73 -13.37 -0.90 12.88
CA VAL A 73 -14.17 -2.07 12.48
C VAL A 73 -13.80 -3.30 13.30
N GLY A 74 -12.51 -3.49 13.60
CA GLY A 74 -12.02 -4.60 14.42
C GLY A 74 -12.52 -4.52 15.86
N ARG A 75 -12.49 -3.33 16.45
CA ARG A 75 -13.08 -3.07 17.78
C ARG A 75 -14.56 -3.44 17.81
N ASP A 76 -15.34 -2.93 16.84
CA ASP A 76 -16.78 -3.15 16.81
C ASP A 76 -17.11 -4.63 16.57
N LEU A 77 -16.41 -5.29 15.63
CA LEU A 77 -16.56 -6.72 15.40
C LEU A 77 -16.20 -7.57 16.62
N LEU A 78 -15.15 -7.18 17.36
CA LEU A 78 -14.77 -7.86 18.60
C LEU A 78 -15.87 -7.73 19.65
N MET A 79 -16.45 -6.55 19.83
CA MET A 79 -17.53 -6.34 20.78
C MET A 79 -18.78 -7.15 20.45
N ASP A 80 -19.09 -7.31 19.15
CA ASP A 80 -20.21 -8.13 18.70
C ASP A 80 -19.99 -9.64 18.97
N VAL A 81 -18.75 -10.10 18.86
CA VAL A 81 -18.40 -11.54 19.03
C VAL A 81 -18.20 -11.96 20.48
N LEU A 82 -17.79 -11.04 21.35
CA LEU A 82 -17.41 -11.35 22.74
C LEU A 82 -18.49 -12.09 23.54
N PRO A 83 -19.80 -11.74 23.50
CA PRO A 83 -20.83 -12.46 24.24
C PRO A 83 -20.90 -13.93 23.84
N ASP A 84 -20.87 -14.22 22.54
CA ASP A 84 -20.95 -15.59 22.02
C ASP A 84 -19.67 -16.37 22.33
N LEU A 85 -18.52 -15.72 22.26
CA LEU A 85 -17.24 -16.34 22.64
C LEU A 85 -17.21 -16.73 24.12
N ILE A 86 -17.72 -15.87 25.01
CA ILE A 86 -17.75 -16.12 26.44
C ILE A 86 -18.76 -17.24 26.79
N SER A 87 -19.91 -17.28 26.13
CA SER A 87 -20.95 -18.31 26.32
C SER A 87 -20.65 -19.63 25.62
N GLY A 88 -19.62 -19.67 24.74
CA GLY A 88 -19.28 -20.85 23.95
C GLY A 88 -20.16 -21.09 22.71
N ASN A 89 -20.92 -20.09 22.27
CA ASN A 89 -21.86 -20.18 21.13
C ASN A 89 -21.24 -19.79 19.79
N VAL A 90 -19.91 -19.74 19.68
CA VAL A 90 -19.22 -19.46 18.40
C VAL A 90 -19.12 -20.71 17.54
N HIS A 91 -19.18 -20.53 16.22
CA HIS A 91 -19.03 -21.60 15.21
C HIS A 91 -17.81 -21.32 14.33
N PRO A 92 -16.58 -21.61 14.80
CA PRO A 92 -15.36 -21.30 14.07
C PRO A 92 -15.27 -22.11 12.78
N VAL A 93 -14.70 -21.49 11.74
CA VAL A 93 -14.50 -22.09 10.43
C VAL A 93 -13.01 -22.21 10.15
N ALA A 94 -12.56 -23.41 9.80
CA ALA A 94 -11.17 -23.63 9.39
C ALA A 94 -10.83 -22.82 8.13
N GLN A 95 -9.62 -22.28 8.08
CA GLN A 95 -9.15 -21.57 6.90
C GLN A 95 -8.86 -22.53 5.76
N ASN A 96 -9.18 -22.14 4.52
CA ASN A 96 -8.80 -22.88 3.33
C ASN A 96 -7.30 -22.67 3.03
N GLU A 97 -6.48 -23.68 3.23
CA GLU A 97 -5.03 -23.62 3.02
C GLU A 97 -4.64 -23.35 1.55
N ASP A 98 -5.46 -23.71 0.57
CA ASP A 98 -5.21 -23.47 -0.85
C ASP A 98 -5.36 -21.98 -1.24
N GLN A 99 -5.98 -21.17 -0.37
CA GLN A 99 -6.22 -19.75 -0.59
C GLN A 99 -5.27 -18.85 0.23
N VAL A 100 -4.30 -19.45 0.90
CA VAL A 100 -3.38 -18.68 1.76
C VAL A 100 -2.48 -17.79 0.92
N VAL A 101 -2.47 -16.51 1.26
CA VAL A 101 -1.51 -15.52 0.76
C VAL A 101 -0.76 -14.95 1.97
N PHE A 102 0.56 -14.84 1.86
CA PHE A 102 1.39 -14.27 2.92
C PHE A 102 1.68 -12.79 2.69
N SER A 103 1.77 -12.05 3.80
CA SER A 103 2.13 -10.63 3.83
C SER A 103 3.23 -10.41 4.89
N PRO A 104 4.48 -10.82 4.60
CA PRO A 104 5.60 -10.58 5.51
C PRO A 104 5.83 -9.09 5.74
N ASN A 105 6.63 -8.73 6.73
CA ASN A 105 7.04 -7.34 6.93
C ASN A 105 7.70 -6.79 5.67
N ILE A 106 7.40 -5.53 5.36
CA ILE A 106 7.98 -4.84 4.19
C ILE A 106 9.50 -4.75 4.37
N THR A 107 10.25 -5.20 3.37
CA THR A 107 11.72 -5.11 3.33
C THR A 107 12.18 -3.82 2.67
N SER A 108 13.47 -3.46 2.86
CA SER A 108 14.05 -2.26 2.22
C SER A 108 14.01 -2.32 0.69
N GLU A 109 14.07 -3.53 0.12
CA GLU A 109 13.94 -3.73 -1.33
C GLU A 109 12.53 -3.44 -1.80
N GLN A 110 11.53 -3.83 -1.01
CA GLN A 110 10.11 -3.59 -1.31
C GLN A 110 9.68 -2.13 -1.11
N GLU A 111 10.50 -1.33 -0.41
CA GLU A 111 10.30 0.14 -0.38
C GLU A 111 10.58 0.81 -1.74
N ARG A 112 11.31 0.14 -2.64
CA ARG A 112 11.56 0.68 -3.97
C ARG A 112 10.32 0.54 -4.83
N VAL A 113 9.77 1.67 -5.23
CA VAL A 113 8.62 1.74 -6.13
C VAL A 113 9.09 1.42 -7.55
N ASP A 114 8.50 0.42 -8.16
CA ASP A 114 8.82 0.02 -9.54
C ASP A 114 8.12 0.96 -10.53
N TYR A 115 8.87 1.92 -11.05
CA TYR A 115 8.39 2.90 -12.02
C TYR A 115 8.09 2.32 -13.42
N THR A 116 8.45 1.06 -13.66
CA THR A 116 8.15 0.37 -14.92
C THR A 116 6.74 -0.22 -14.95
N MET A 117 6.04 -0.21 -13.82
CA MET A 117 4.63 -0.61 -13.75
C MET A 117 3.71 0.45 -14.36
N PRO A 118 2.47 0.08 -14.73
CA PRO A 118 1.44 1.05 -15.08
C PRO A 118 1.18 2.05 -13.95
N ALA A 119 0.83 3.29 -14.30
CA ALA A 119 0.67 4.40 -13.35
C ALA A 119 -0.25 4.10 -12.18
N ASP A 120 -1.37 3.39 -12.42
CA ASP A 120 -2.28 2.97 -11.34
C ASP A 120 -1.59 2.02 -10.34
N ARG A 121 -0.69 1.15 -10.81
CA ARG A 121 0.07 0.22 -9.95
C ARG A 121 1.16 0.95 -9.18
N ILE A 122 1.79 1.96 -9.78
CA ILE A 122 2.73 2.84 -9.09
C ILE A 122 2.01 3.59 -7.96
N ASP A 123 0.79 4.10 -8.22
CA ASP A 123 -0.04 4.75 -7.20
C ASP A 123 -0.41 3.80 -6.06
N ASP A 124 -0.86 2.58 -6.38
CA ASP A 124 -1.18 1.57 -5.38
C ASP A 124 0.03 1.27 -4.47
N MET A 125 1.25 1.17 -5.03
CA MET A 125 2.47 0.98 -4.25
C MET A 125 2.77 2.19 -3.36
N VAL A 126 2.71 3.41 -3.89
CA VAL A 126 2.96 4.64 -3.11
C VAL A 126 1.97 4.75 -1.95
N ARG A 127 0.68 4.51 -2.19
CA ARG A 127 -0.36 4.53 -1.16
C ARG A 127 -0.17 3.41 -0.14
N GLY A 128 0.17 2.21 -0.58
CA GLY A 128 0.41 1.06 0.30
C GLY A 128 1.62 1.22 1.23
N LEU A 129 2.62 1.99 0.81
CA LEU A 129 3.80 2.30 1.61
C LEU A 129 3.68 3.60 2.44
N ARG A 130 2.60 4.34 2.30
CA ARG A 130 2.31 5.58 3.04
C ARG A 130 1.40 5.29 4.23
N PRO A 131 1.60 5.84 5.43
CA PRO A 131 2.61 6.84 5.79
C PRO A 131 3.98 6.25 6.15
N MET A 132 4.11 4.94 6.21
CA MET A 132 5.36 4.26 6.61
C MET A 132 5.45 2.88 5.95
N PRO A 133 6.64 2.53 5.36
CA PRO A 133 7.95 3.21 5.45
C PRO A 133 8.16 4.40 4.50
N ILE A 134 7.26 4.71 3.58
CA ILE A 134 7.31 5.59 2.42
C ILE A 134 8.18 5.01 1.31
N GLY A 135 7.53 4.78 0.17
CA GLY A 135 8.20 4.29 -1.02
C GLY A 135 9.25 5.26 -1.57
N ASN A 136 10.22 4.75 -2.30
CA ASN A 136 11.27 5.58 -2.88
C ASN A 136 11.58 5.19 -4.33
N MET A 137 12.10 6.15 -5.09
CA MET A 137 12.66 6.00 -6.43
C MET A 137 14.04 6.65 -6.48
N ILE A 138 14.85 6.32 -7.48
CA ILE A 138 16.06 7.08 -7.80
C ILE A 138 15.67 8.10 -8.86
N ILE A 139 15.65 9.38 -8.48
CA ILE A 139 15.33 10.49 -9.39
C ILE A 139 16.58 11.32 -9.54
N ASP A 140 17.03 11.50 -10.78
CA ASP A 140 18.27 12.23 -11.09
C ASP A 140 19.47 11.72 -10.26
N GLY A 141 19.62 10.40 -10.19
CA GLY A 141 20.69 9.72 -9.43
C GLY A 141 20.55 9.82 -7.91
N LEU A 142 19.48 10.43 -7.36
CA LEU A 142 19.30 10.62 -5.93
C LEU A 142 18.12 9.82 -5.38
N ARG A 143 18.35 9.02 -4.32
CA ARG A 143 17.26 8.34 -3.63
C ARG A 143 16.27 9.34 -3.08
N THR A 144 15.05 9.25 -3.58
CA THR A 144 13.98 10.21 -3.29
C THR A 144 12.76 9.48 -2.76
N LYS A 145 12.30 9.83 -1.56
CA LYS A 145 11.04 9.31 -1.01
C LYS A 145 9.86 9.97 -1.72
N ILE A 146 8.90 9.14 -2.15
CA ILE A 146 7.70 9.55 -2.89
C ILE A 146 6.51 9.50 -1.96
N TYR A 147 5.95 10.66 -1.67
CA TYR A 147 4.82 10.78 -0.74
C TYR A 147 3.47 10.79 -1.44
N ASP A 148 3.42 11.30 -2.68
CA ASP A 148 2.18 11.42 -3.40
C ASP A 148 2.39 11.51 -4.91
N ILE A 149 1.57 10.80 -5.67
CA ILE A 149 1.51 10.84 -7.13
C ILE A 149 0.05 10.90 -7.59
N THR A 150 -0.16 11.21 -8.84
CA THR A 150 -1.47 11.12 -9.50
C THR A 150 -1.33 10.47 -10.87
N PRO A 151 -1.93 9.29 -11.11
CA PRO A 151 -2.08 8.74 -12.43
C PRO A 151 -2.88 9.67 -13.35
N LEU A 152 -2.47 9.80 -14.59
CA LEU A 152 -3.12 10.66 -15.58
C LEU A 152 -3.83 9.82 -16.63
N LYS A 153 -4.83 10.41 -17.31
CA LYS A 153 -5.61 9.72 -18.36
C LYS A 153 -4.94 9.77 -19.74
N GLU A 154 -3.83 10.48 -19.87
CA GLU A 154 -3.07 10.57 -21.11
C GLU A 154 -2.11 9.39 -21.26
N SER A 155 -1.73 9.08 -22.49
CA SER A 155 -0.77 8.03 -22.84
C SER A 155 0.48 8.61 -23.49
N THR A 156 1.56 7.83 -23.48
CA THR A 156 2.84 8.19 -24.09
C THR A 156 3.48 6.97 -24.77
N SER A 157 4.31 7.21 -25.76
CA SER A 157 5.20 6.18 -26.34
C SER A 157 6.60 6.20 -25.74
N LEU A 158 6.86 7.06 -24.76
CA LEU A 158 8.16 7.13 -24.11
C LEU A 158 8.35 5.94 -23.16
N GLU A 159 9.60 5.51 -23.02
CA GLU A 159 9.98 4.48 -22.06
C GLU A 159 9.70 4.92 -20.63
N PRO A 160 9.38 3.97 -19.71
CA PRO A 160 9.14 4.29 -18.31
C PRO A 160 10.28 5.06 -17.66
N GLY A 161 9.93 6.00 -16.80
CA GLY A 161 10.87 6.89 -16.09
C GLY A 161 11.34 8.09 -16.88
N LYS A 162 10.98 8.22 -18.15
CA LYS A 162 11.26 9.41 -18.95
C LYS A 162 10.28 10.53 -18.66
N VAL A 163 10.78 11.76 -18.76
CA VAL A 163 9.96 12.96 -18.66
C VAL A 163 9.09 13.09 -19.91
N VAL A 164 7.78 13.12 -19.74
CA VAL A 164 6.82 13.36 -20.83
C VAL A 164 6.69 14.86 -21.10
N ARG A 165 6.45 15.64 -20.03
CA ARG A 165 6.42 17.11 -20.09
C ARG A 165 6.65 17.69 -18.70
N ILE A 166 7.00 18.97 -18.70
CA ILE A 166 7.18 19.77 -17.49
C ILE A 166 6.30 21.01 -17.61
N GLU A 167 5.57 21.28 -16.56
CA GLU A 167 4.77 22.49 -16.37
C GLU A 167 5.21 23.18 -15.08
N LYS A 168 4.76 24.41 -14.84
CA LYS A 168 5.12 25.16 -13.62
C LYS A 168 4.87 24.37 -12.33
N HIS A 169 3.83 23.55 -12.30
CA HIS A 169 3.38 22.83 -11.12
C HIS A 169 3.22 21.32 -11.37
N ALA A 170 3.81 20.78 -12.43
CA ALA A 170 3.72 19.36 -12.76
C ALA A 170 4.98 18.82 -13.45
N LEU A 171 5.42 17.66 -13.00
CA LEU A 171 6.40 16.82 -13.66
C LEU A 171 5.67 15.55 -14.09
N VAL A 172 5.38 15.44 -15.39
CA VAL A 172 4.71 14.27 -15.94
C VAL A 172 5.73 13.27 -16.44
N LEU A 173 5.62 12.05 -15.94
CA LEU A 173 6.53 10.93 -16.18
C LEU A 173 5.82 9.80 -16.89
N ALA A 174 6.56 9.08 -17.71
CA ALA A 174 6.11 7.83 -18.34
C ALA A 174 6.14 6.70 -17.29
N GLY A 175 5.06 5.96 -17.18
CA GLY A 175 4.97 4.67 -16.51
C GLY A 175 4.96 3.52 -17.51
N GLY A 176 4.79 2.29 -17.01
CA GLY A 176 4.63 1.12 -17.87
C GLY A 176 3.35 1.15 -18.71
N ASP A 177 3.31 0.32 -19.75
CA ASP A 177 2.16 0.16 -20.65
C ASP A 177 1.68 1.48 -21.27
N GLY A 178 2.60 2.42 -21.52
CA GLY A 178 2.29 3.71 -22.10
C GLY A 178 1.47 4.64 -21.22
N THR A 179 1.34 4.36 -19.93
CA THR A 179 0.64 5.21 -18.97
C THR A 179 1.49 6.40 -18.52
N THR A 180 0.86 7.39 -17.90
CA THR A 180 1.56 8.56 -17.36
C THR A 180 1.08 8.90 -15.96
N TYR A 181 1.96 9.55 -15.19
CA TYR A 181 1.64 10.03 -13.85
C TYR A 181 2.45 11.30 -13.52
N THR A 182 1.99 12.04 -12.53
CA THR A 182 2.74 13.17 -11.95
C THR A 182 3.11 12.87 -10.50
N ILE A 183 4.30 13.30 -10.10
CA ILE A 183 4.70 13.32 -8.69
C ILE A 183 4.22 14.66 -8.09
N ASN A 184 3.51 14.59 -6.96
CA ASN A 184 2.99 15.78 -6.29
C ASN A 184 3.85 16.20 -5.09
N LYS A 185 4.32 15.20 -4.29
CA LYS A 185 5.14 15.44 -3.11
C LYS A 185 6.27 14.42 -3.01
N LEU A 186 7.47 14.91 -2.75
CA LEU A 186 8.67 14.08 -2.67
C LEU A 186 9.66 14.64 -1.65
N LYS A 187 10.58 13.78 -1.23
CA LYS A 187 11.68 14.16 -0.32
C LYS A 187 12.98 13.54 -0.81
N PRO A 188 13.80 14.29 -1.56
CA PRO A 188 15.13 13.84 -1.94
C PRO A 188 16.01 13.61 -0.69
N ALA A 189 16.97 12.69 -0.78
CA ALA A 189 17.89 12.41 0.31
C ALA A 189 18.61 13.69 0.77
N GLY A 190 18.66 13.90 2.07
CA GLY A 190 19.28 15.12 2.65
C GLY A 190 18.47 16.42 2.52
N LYS A 191 17.27 16.36 1.93
CA LYS A 191 16.39 17.54 1.78
C LYS A 191 15.15 17.43 2.65
N GLN A 192 14.38 18.51 2.74
CA GLN A 192 13.06 18.52 3.37
C GLN A 192 11.99 17.99 2.41
N LEU A 193 10.84 17.57 2.97
CA LEU A 193 9.66 17.27 2.18
C LEU A 193 9.23 18.53 1.42
N MET A 194 8.95 18.39 0.12
CA MET A 194 8.57 19.49 -0.75
C MET A 194 7.50 19.04 -1.76
N ASP A 195 6.77 20.01 -2.29
CA ASP A 195 5.92 19.80 -3.46
C ASP A 195 6.75 19.82 -4.76
N ILE A 196 6.13 19.38 -5.85
CA ILE A 196 6.81 19.30 -7.14
C ILE A 196 7.24 20.65 -7.67
N THR A 197 6.53 21.75 -7.37
CA THR A 197 6.88 23.11 -7.79
C THR A 197 8.21 23.54 -7.19
N ALA A 198 8.40 23.30 -5.89
CA ALA A 198 9.64 23.61 -5.20
C ALA A 198 10.81 22.74 -5.74
N TYR A 199 10.54 21.47 -6.06
CA TYR A 199 11.51 20.58 -6.65
C TYR A 199 11.98 21.10 -8.03
N LEU A 200 11.06 21.43 -8.92
CA LEU A 200 11.34 21.89 -10.27
C LEU A 200 12.13 23.21 -10.33
N ASN A 201 11.95 24.09 -9.35
CA ASN A 201 12.74 25.33 -9.26
C ASN A 201 14.25 25.09 -9.12
N GLY A 202 14.65 23.94 -8.59
CA GLY A 202 16.06 23.54 -8.42
C GLY A 202 16.60 22.60 -9.50
N HIS A 203 15.76 22.14 -10.45
CA HIS A 203 16.11 21.10 -11.42
C HIS A 203 15.71 21.55 -12.83
N GLN A 204 16.34 22.63 -13.33
CA GLN A 204 16.05 23.22 -14.64
C GLN A 204 16.64 22.44 -15.83
N ASP A 205 17.46 21.45 -15.57
CA ASP A 205 18.06 20.51 -16.52
C ASP A 205 17.13 19.38 -16.95
N LEU A 206 16.06 19.13 -16.18
CA LEU A 206 14.99 18.20 -16.59
C LEU A 206 14.29 18.74 -17.83
N GLN A 207 14.19 17.90 -18.87
CA GLN A 207 13.53 18.25 -20.13
C GLN A 207 12.73 17.03 -20.66
N PRO A 208 11.70 17.25 -21.49
CA PRO A 208 10.99 16.16 -22.16
C PRO A 208 11.94 15.19 -22.87
N GLY A 209 11.71 13.90 -22.70
CA GLY A 209 12.52 12.81 -23.26
C GLY A 209 13.73 12.39 -22.40
N VAL A 210 14.12 13.17 -21.40
CA VAL A 210 15.21 12.80 -20.47
C VAL A 210 14.76 11.67 -19.54
N GLN A 211 15.66 10.73 -19.26
CA GLN A 211 15.46 9.69 -18.25
C GLN A 211 15.61 10.32 -16.86
N ALA A 212 14.51 10.53 -16.15
CA ALA A 212 14.52 11.13 -14.80
C ALA A 212 14.58 10.06 -13.69
N ILE A 213 14.00 8.88 -13.92
CA ILE A 213 14.01 7.80 -12.93
C ILE A 213 14.83 6.64 -13.44
N THR A 214 15.72 6.12 -12.60
CA THR A 214 16.63 5.02 -12.91
C THR A 214 16.58 3.93 -11.82
N ASN A 215 17.23 2.81 -12.09
CA ASN A 215 17.38 1.73 -11.12
C ASN A 215 18.60 1.90 -10.19
N GLU A 216 19.50 2.82 -10.51
CA GLU A 216 20.73 3.12 -9.76
C GLU A 216 20.92 4.63 -9.63
#